data_7853a292c751d2e905740fc8ef039092
#
_entry.id   7853a292c751d2e905740fc8ef039092
#
_cell.length_a   1.000
_cell.length_b   1.000
_cell.length_c   1.000
_cell.angle_alpha   90.00
_cell.angle_beta   90.00
_cell.angle_gamma   90.00
#
_symmetry.space_group_name_H-M   'P 1'
#
loop_
_entity.id
_entity.type
_entity.pdbx_description
1 polymer ?
#
loop_
_entity_poly.entity_id
_entity_poly.type
_entity_poly.pdbx_seq_one_letter_code
_entity_poly.pdbx_strand_id
1 'polypeptide(L)'
;MKKFSKLSIPYLIWMILLVMIPIAILIVMAFQKTNGIKIFEGKLDFNNFKVLATPKVIESLWLSFLYSLVATICCIIIAYPIAYIIARAHFHNRFLVLSFLVLPMWSNTLLRTKAVASLFMEGNIISSMFAKIGLILPTLDLYGKPLGVIIGMVSMYLPFMILPIYTVLEKIDHSLYDASDDLGANTFQTFWKVTFPISLKGIITGIILVFLPCATGFGIAEGLGESGLIGTFIQQQFGNNLTYGVGALISLVILIIITASLFIVGKVDKEGETLLLSLIHISEPTRLDV
;
A
#
# COMPACT_ATOMS: atom_id res chain seq x y z
N MET A 1 -8.51 -19.92 30.67
CA MET A 1 -8.20 -18.67 29.94
C MET A 1 -7.21 -17.74 30.67
N LYS A 2 -7.26 -17.50 31.98
CA LYS A 2 -6.32 -16.59 32.71
C LYS A 2 -4.83 -17.01 32.72
N LYS A 3 -4.47 -18.27 32.51
CA LYS A 3 -3.06 -18.73 32.48
C LYS A 3 -2.36 -18.40 31.15
N PHE A 4 -3.07 -18.39 30.02
CA PHE A 4 -2.50 -18.05 28.70
C PHE A 4 -2.26 -16.54 28.57
N SER A 5 -3.09 -15.70 29.21
CA SER A 5 -2.90 -14.25 29.23
C SER A 5 -1.57 -13.82 29.86
N LYS A 6 -1.04 -14.57 30.82
CA LYS A 6 0.29 -14.26 31.42
C LYS A 6 1.46 -14.65 30.52
N LEU A 7 1.28 -15.62 29.63
CA LEU A 7 2.32 -16.03 28.68
C LEU A 7 2.50 -15.02 27.55
N SER A 8 1.46 -14.23 27.23
CA SER A 8 1.53 -13.20 26.20
C SER A 8 2.18 -11.88 26.67
N ILE A 9 2.35 -11.69 28.01
CA ILE A 9 2.93 -10.45 28.56
C ILE A 9 4.36 -10.19 28.05
N PRO A 10 5.31 -11.15 28.05
CA PRO A 10 6.65 -10.91 27.51
C PRO A 10 6.64 -10.51 26.03
N TYR A 11 5.76 -11.13 25.25
CA TYR A 11 5.58 -10.81 23.84
C TYR A 11 5.03 -9.38 23.62
N LEU A 12 4.02 -8.98 24.41
CA LEU A 12 3.47 -7.61 24.37
C LEU A 12 4.51 -6.57 24.77
N ILE A 13 5.30 -6.83 25.85
CA ILE A 13 6.38 -5.94 26.27
C ILE A 13 7.40 -5.80 25.15
N TRP A 14 7.82 -6.91 24.54
CA TRP A 14 8.76 -6.90 23.43
C TRP A 14 8.23 -6.11 22.22
N MET A 15 6.98 -6.34 21.82
CA MET A 15 6.33 -5.58 20.74
C MET A 15 6.27 -4.07 21.03
N ILE A 16 5.86 -3.71 22.25
CA ILE A 16 5.77 -2.30 22.66
C ILE A 16 7.16 -1.65 22.62
N LEU A 17 8.19 -2.30 23.16
CA LEU A 17 9.56 -1.78 23.12
C LEU A 17 10.05 -1.61 21.68
N LEU A 18 9.81 -2.59 20.82
CA LEU A 18 10.27 -2.58 19.42
C LEU A 18 9.61 -1.47 18.59
N VAL A 19 8.38 -1.08 18.92
CA VAL A 19 7.65 0.01 18.25
C VAL A 19 7.95 1.35 18.90
N MET A 20 7.92 1.42 20.23
CA MET A 20 8.04 2.70 20.95
C MET A 20 9.46 3.28 20.94
N ILE A 21 10.50 2.42 20.94
CA ILE A 21 11.89 2.92 20.92
C ILE A 21 12.20 3.68 19.63
N PRO A 22 11.95 3.16 18.42
CA PRO A 22 12.18 3.92 17.20
C PRO A 22 11.36 5.22 17.14
N ILE A 23 10.09 5.20 17.58
CA ILE A 23 9.27 6.41 17.62
C ILE A 23 9.85 7.44 18.58
N ALA A 24 10.28 7.01 19.77
CA ALA A 24 10.93 7.89 20.72
C ALA A 24 12.23 8.52 20.17
N ILE A 25 13.02 7.73 19.46
CA ILE A 25 14.22 8.22 18.78
C ILE A 25 13.86 9.27 17.72
N LEU A 26 12.84 9.00 16.89
CA LEU A 26 12.37 9.97 15.88
C LEU A 26 11.88 11.26 16.54
N ILE A 27 11.17 11.19 17.68
CA ILE A 27 10.72 12.37 18.43
C ILE A 27 11.95 13.17 18.90
N VAL A 28 12.93 12.53 19.52
CA VAL A 28 14.14 13.21 20.00
C VAL A 28 14.87 13.87 18.84
N MET A 29 15.06 13.18 17.72
CA MET A 29 15.72 13.71 16.53
C MET A 29 14.96 14.88 15.91
N ALA A 30 13.64 14.87 15.88
CA ALA A 30 12.82 15.93 15.31
C ALA A 30 13.02 17.28 16.04
N PHE A 31 13.29 17.26 17.35
CA PHE A 31 13.51 18.44 18.19
C PHE A 31 14.98 18.84 18.33
N GLN A 32 15.91 18.14 17.67
CA GLN A 32 17.33 18.45 17.75
C GLN A 32 17.88 18.93 16.42
N LYS A 33 18.84 19.85 16.48
CA LYS A 33 19.68 20.19 15.35
C LYS A 33 20.76 19.11 15.23
N THR A 34 20.51 18.13 14.37
CA THR A 34 21.46 17.04 14.15
C THR A 34 22.38 17.37 12.97
N ASN A 35 23.66 17.46 13.23
CA ASN A 35 24.71 17.41 12.20
C ASN A 35 25.31 15.99 12.24
N GLY A 36 24.80 15.08 11.40
CA GLY A 36 25.20 13.67 11.42
C GLY A 36 24.46 12.82 12.47
N ILE A 37 24.97 11.62 12.74
CA ILE A 37 24.29 10.55 13.52
C ILE A 37 24.27 10.81 15.04
N LYS A 38 24.82 11.93 15.53
CA LYS A 38 24.91 12.21 16.97
C LYS A 38 23.55 12.63 17.54
N ILE A 39 22.80 11.65 18.04
CA ILE A 39 21.41 11.83 18.51
C ILE A 39 21.34 12.60 19.85
N PHE A 40 22.36 12.50 20.71
CA PHE A 40 22.32 13.05 22.07
C PHE A 40 23.20 14.30 22.28
N GLU A 41 23.95 14.77 21.30
CA GLU A 41 24.81 15.96 21.42
C GLU A 41 24.18 17.22 20.80
N GLY A 42 22.99 17.11 20.21
CA GLY A 42 22.29 18.23 19.57
C GLY A 42 21.59 19.14 20.59
N LYS A 43 21.71 20.45 20.39
CA LYS A 43 20.86 21.42 21.13
C LYS A 43 19.43 21.32 20.61
N LEU A 44 18.45 21.55 21.49
CA LEU A 44 17.04 21.68 21.10
C LEU A 44 16.92 22.79 20.05
N ASP A 45 16.34 22.46 18.91
CA ASP A 45 16.14 23.38 17.80
C ASP A 45 14.75 23.21 17.21
N PHE A 46 13.93 24.24 17.33
CA PHE A 46 12.59 24.29 16.74
C PHE A 46 12.57 24.76 15.29
N ASN A 47 13.74 25.11 14.70
CA ASN A 47 13.80 25.57 13.33
C ASN A 47 13.44 24.46 12.31
N ASN A 48 13.57 23.18 12.69
CA ASN A 48 13.12 22.06 11.86
C ASN A 48 11.65 22.22 11.48
N PHE A 49 10.80 22.77 12.35
CA PHE A 49 9.37 22.98 12.08
C PHE A 49 9.09 23.97 10.95
N LYS A 50 10.00 24.93 10.70
CA LYS A 50 9.87 25.86 9.56
C LYS A 50 9.92 25.14 8.21
N VAL A 51 10.56 23.97 8.15
CA VAL A 51 10.66 23.18 6.92
C VAL A 51 9.30 22.64 6.51
N LEU A 52 8.40 22.35 7.45
CA LEU A 52 7.04 21.88 7.12
C LEU A 52 6.25 22.90 6.30
N ALA A 53 6.52 24.19 6.49
CA ALA A 53 5.87 25.29 5.75
C ALA A 53 6.60 25.64 4.44
N THR A 54 7.66 24.94 4.08
CA THR A 54 8.36 25.19 2.82
C THR A 54 7.52 24.70 1.63
N PRO A 55 7.50 25.50 0.53
CA PRO A 55 6.76 25.12 -0.68
C PRO A 55 7.13 23.70 -1.17
N LYS A 56 8.40 23.33 -1.07
CA LYS A 56 8.90 22.03 -1.52
C LYS A 56 8.27 20.85 -0.75
N VAL A 57 8.11 20.95 0.57
CA VAL A 57 7.49 19.89 1.39
C VAL A 57 5.99 19.79 1.09
N ILE A 58 5.32 20.94 0.97
CA ILE A 58 3.87 20.99 0.65
C ILE A 58 3.63 20.40 -0.73
N GLU A 59 4.44 20.76 -1.72
CA GLU A 59 4.36 20.21 -3.08
C GLU A 59 4.60 18.71 -3.09
N SER A 60 5.65 18.22 -2.40
CA SER A 60 5.96 16.79 -2.31
C SER A 60 4.84 15.99 -1.63
N LEU A 61 4.19 16.55 -0.60
CA LEU A 61 3.02 15.94 0.04
C LEU A 61 1.84 15.87 -0.93
N TRP A 62 1.57 16.95 -1.64
CA TRP A 62 0.48 17.03 -2.60
C TRP A 62 0.68 16.06 -3.77
N LEU A 63 1.88 16.02 -4.34
CA LEU A 63 2.22 15.08 -5.42
C LEU A 63 2.11 13.62 -4.95
N SER A 64 2.59 13.31 -3.75
CA SER A 64 2.47 11.95 -3.19
C SER A 64 1.02 11.55 -3.00
N PHE A 65 0.18 12.45 -2.49
CA PHE A 65 -1.25 12.21 -2.35
C PHE A 65 -1.92 11.99 -3.71
N LEU A 66 -1.63 12.84 -4.69
CA LEU A 66 -2.22 12.77 -6.03
C LEU A 66 -1.82 11.46 -6.75
N TYR A 67 -0.52 11.12 -6.75
CA TYR A 67 -0.04 9.91 -7.42
C TYR A 67 -0.61 8.64 -6.77
N SER A 68 -0.67 8.59 -5.45
CA SER A 68 -1.26 7.46 -4.73
C SER A 68 -2.76 7.35 -4.96
N LEU A 69 -3.47 8.49 -5.03
CA LEU A 69 -4.90 8.49 -5.33
C LEU A 69 -5.17 7.94 -6.73
N VAL A 70 -4.46 8.43 -7.74
CA VAL A 70 -4.60 7.98 -9.12
C VAL A 70 -4.21 6.51 -9.25
N ALA A 71 -3.08 6.08 -8.67
CA ALA A 71 -2.66 4.68 -8.67
C ALA A 71 -3.69 3.76 -8.00
N THR A 72 -4.27 4.20 -6.87
CA THR A 72 -5.31 3.42 -6.15
C THR A 72 -6.58 3.28 -6.99
N ILE A 73 -7.04 4.36 -7.62
CA ILE A 73 -8.20 4.32 -8.53
C ILE A 73 -7.95 3.37 -9.69
N CYS A 74 -6.78 3.46 -10.33
CA CYS A 74 -6.39 2.55 -11.40
C CYS A 74 -6.35 1.09 -10.90
N CYS A 75 -5.81 0.84 -9.70
CA CYS A 75 -5.82 -0.49 -9.09
C CYS A 75 -7.25 -1.01 -8.89
N ILE A 76 -8.19 -0.18 -8.40
CA ILE A 76 -9.58 -0.61 -8.21
C ILE A 76 -10.21 -1.00 -9.55
N ILE A 77 -10.06 -0.16 -10.57
CA ILE A 77 -10.63 -0.38 -11.91
C ILE A 77 -10.14 -1.68 -12.53
N ILE A 78 -8.85 -2.00 -12.35
CA ILE A 78 -8.24 -3.21 -12.92
C ILE A 78 -8.50 -4.43 -12.00
N ALA A 79 -8.34 -4.28 -10.69
CA ALA A 79 -8.44 -5.37 -9.72
C ALA A 79 -9.85 -5.92 -9.58
N TYR A 80 -10.86 -5.04 -9.61
CA TYR A 80 -12.25 -5.47 -9.38
C TYR A 80 -12.75 -6.48 -10.44
N PRO A 81 -12.62 -6.21 -11.75
CA PRO A 81 -12.99 -7.20 -12.76
C PRO A 81 -12.21 -8.52 -12.64
N ILE A 82 -10.90 -8.43 -12.37
CA ILE A 82 -10.04 -9.62 -12.20
C ILE A 82 -10.53 -10.44 -10.99
N ALA A 83 -10.71 -9.81 -9.83
CA ALA A 83 -11.18 -10.46 -8.62
C ALA A 83 -12.58 -11.09 -8.81
N TYR A 84 -13.48 -10.36 -9.50
CA TYR A 84 -14.84 -10.83 -9.81
C TYR A 84 -14.80 -12.07 -10.71
N ILE A 85 -14.00 -12.05 -11.78
CA ILE A 85 -13.85 -13.20 -12.68
C ILE A 85 -13.29 -14.41 -11.93
N ILE A 86 -12.26 -14.22 -11.11
CA ILE A 86 -11.64 -15.33 -10.36
C ILE A 86 -12.63 -15.91 -9.34
N ALA A 87 -13.42 -15.07 -8.66
CA ALA A 87 -14.38 -15.51 -7.67
C ALA A 87 -15.56 -16.28 -8.30
N ARG A 88 -16.01 -15.88 -9.50
CA ARG A 88 -17.24 -16.37 -10.14
C ARG A 88 -17.01 -17.45 -11.19
N ALA A 89 -15.91 -17.39 -11.93
CA ALA A 89 -15.64 -18.37 -12.97
C ALA A 89 -15.30 -19.74 -12.36
N HIS A 90 -15.73 -20.79 -13.06
CA HIS A 90 -15.43 -22.17 -12.69
C HIS A 90 -13.99 -22.54 -13.14
N PHE A 91 -12.99 -21.91 -12.52
CA PHE A 91 -11.62 -22.32 -12.77
C PHE A 91 -11.38 -23.71 -12.17
N HIS A 92 -10.84 -24.62 -12.96
CA HIS A 92 -10.45 -25.96 -12.51
C HIS A 92 -9.44 -25.90 -11.35
N ASN A 93 -8.63 -24.85 -11.28
CA ASN A 93 -7.62 -24.66 -10.25
C ASN A 93 -7.46 -23.17 -9.85
N ARG A 94 -8.43 -22.66 -9.08
CA ARG A 94 -8.41 -21.28 -8.55
C ARG A 94 -7.15 -20.97 -7.77
N PHE A 95 -6.64 -21.97 -7.05
CA PHE A 95 -5.40 -21.84 -6.26
C PHE A 95 -4.20 -21.49 -7.14
N LEU A 96 -4.06 -22.10 -8.31
CA LEU A 96 -2.97 -21.76 -9.24
C LEU A 96 -3.08 -20.32 -9.74
N VAL A 97 -4.28 -19.86 -10.11
CA VAL A 97 -4.48 -18.48 -10.57
C VAL A 97 -4.10 -17.47 -9.49
N LEU A 98 -4.54 -17.71 -8.24
CA LEU A 98 -4.19 -16.86 -7.10
C LEU A 98 -2.68 -16.92 -6.80
N SER A 99 -2.08 -18.12 -6.88
CA SER A 99 -0.64 -18.28 -6.68
C SER A 99 0.16 -17.47 -7.70
N PHE A 100 -0.21 -17.47 -8.98
CA PHE A 100 0.44 -16.64 -10.00
C PHE A 100 0.31 -15.14 -9.73
N LEU A 101 -0.82 -14.69 -9.18
CA LEU A 101 -1.01 -13.29 -8.79
C LEU A 101 -0.14 -12.90 -7.59
N VAL A 102 0.09 -13.83 -6.66
CA VAL A 102 0.87 -13.58 -5.43
C VAL A 102 2.37 -13.74 -5.66
N LEU A 103 2.80 -14.60 -6.59
CA LEU A 103 4.22 -14.85 -6.88
C LEU A 103 5.06 -13.58 -7.05
N PRO A 104 4.63 -12.55 -7.79
CA PRO A 104 5.40 -11.31 -7.90
C PRO A 104 5.62 -10.60 -6.57
N MET A 105 4.73 -10.77 -5.59
CA MET A 105 4.86 -10.13 -4.27
C MET A 105 6.05 -10.68 -3.46
N TRP A 106 6.47 -11.93 -3.74
CA TRP A 106 7.60 -12.58 -3.07
C TRP A 106 8.96 -12.17 -3.64
N SER A 107 8.96 -11.54 -4.80
CA SER A 107 10.19 -11.00 -5.38
C SER A 107 10.63 -9.72 -4.69
N ASN A 108 11.94 -9.45 -4.69
CA ASN A 108 12.48 -8.21 -4.14
C ASN A 108 11.92 -6.99 -4.88
N THR A 109 11.33 -6.05 -4.14
CA THR A 109 10.69 -4.84 -4.69
C THR A 109 11.67 -3.99 -5.49
N LEU A 110 12.94 -3.86 -5.06
CA LEU A 110 13.94 -3.07 -5.77
C LEU A 110 14.29 -3.69 -7.13
N LEU A 111 14.43 -5.01 -7.21
CA LEU A 111 14.70 -5.70 -8.48
C LEU A 111 13.52 -5.54 -9.43
N ARG A 112 12.30 -5.69 -8.95
CA ARG A 112 11.08 -5.52 -9.72
C ARG A 112 10.92 -4.08 -10.23
N THR A 113 11.18 -3.09 -9.37
CA THR A 113 11.15 -1.68 -9.75
C THR A 113 12.20 -1.37 -10.83
N LYS A 114 13.43 -1.87 -10.70
CA LYS A 114 14.47 -1.72 -11.72
C LYS A 114 14.08 -2.40 -13.04
N ALA A 115 13.45 -3.57 -12.99
CA ALA A 115 12.95 -4.23 -14.20
C ALA A 115 11.88 -3.38 -14.91
N VAL A 116 10.92 -2.81 -14.17
CA VAL A 116 9.91 -1.89 -14.73
C VAL A 116 10.57 -0.62 -15.27
N ALA A 117 11.53 -0.05 -14.54
CA ALA A 117 12.29 1.12 -14.98
C ALA A 117 13.02 0.87 -16.31
N SER A 118 13.64 -0.30 -16.47
CA SER A 118 14.33 -0.66 -17.70
C SER A 118 13.39 -0.78 -18.91
N LEU A 119 12.09 -1.01 -18.69
CA LEU A 119 11.08 -1.02 -19.77
C LEU A 119 10.66 0.41 -20.18
N PHE A 120 10.86 1.40 -19.29
CA PHE A 120 10.47 2.79 -19.53
C PHE A 120 11.61 3.66 -20.08
N MET A 121 12.84 3.16 -20.06
CA MET A 121 14.01 3.85 -20.63
C MET A 121 14.03 3.77 -22.15
N GLU A 122 14.62 4.78 -22.78
CA GLU A 122 14.90 4.74 -24.23
C GLU A 122 15.79 3.54 -24.58
N GLY A 123 15.50 2.88 -25.70
CA GLY A 123 16.26 1.70 -26.14
C GLY A 123 16.03 0.45 -25.29
N ASN A 124 14.88 0.37 -24.60
CA ASN A 124 14.52 -0.77 -23.78
C ASN A 124 14.57 -2.11 -24.55
N ILE A 125 14.67 -3.21 -23.79
CA ILE A 125 14.79 -4.58 -24.34
C ILE A 125 13.62 -4.89 -25.28
N ILE A 126 12.41 -4.44 -24.95
CA ILE A 126 11.21 -4.71 -25.75
C ILE A 126 11.31 -3.97 -27.10
N SER A 127 11.62 -2.66 -27.10
CA SER A 127 11.76 -1.90 -28.34
C SER A 127 12.90 -2.45 -29.21
N SER A 128 14.00 -2.90 -28.62
CA SER A 128 15.12 -3.49 -29.32
C SER A 128 14.79 -4.87 -29.93
N MET A 129 13.97 -5.68 -29.26
CA MET A 129 13.48 -6.96 -29.80
C MET A 129 12.52 -6.73 -30.95
N PHE A 130 11.60 -5.78 -30.86
CA PHE A 130 10.65 -5.47 -31.93
C PHE A 130 11.35 -4.81 -33.13
N ALA A 131 12.37 -3.99 -32.90
CA ALA A 131 13.20 -3.43 -33.98
C ALA A 131 13.92 -4.52 -34.82
N LYS A 132 14.35 -5.61 -34.15
CA LYS A 132 14.96 -6.77 -34.87
C LYS A 132 13.97 -7.50 -35.79
N ILE A 133 12.67 -7.38 -35.53
CA ILE A 133 11.60 -7.98 -36.37
C ILE A 133 11.06 -6.95 -37.38
N GLY A 134 11.69 -5.77 -37.48
CA GLY A 134 11.25 -4.71 -38.39
C GLY A 134 10.06 -3.88 -37.88
N LEU A 135 9.63 -4.07 -36.66
CA LEU A 135 8.57 -3.27 -36.02
C LEU A 135 9.21 -2.16 -35.18
N ILE A 136 9.06 -0.91 -35.61
CA ILE A 136 9.47 0.28 -34.84
C ILE A 136 8.33 0.61 -33.90
N LEU A 137 8.45 0.19 -32.63
CA LEU A 137 7.55 0.68 -31.58
C LEU A 137 8.02 2.07 -31.11
N PRO A 138 7.09 3.02 -30.92
CA PRO A 138 7.46 4.29 -30.31
C PRO A 138 8.09 4.00 -28.94
N THR A 139 9.26 4.57 -28.68
CA THR A 139 9.92 4.48 -27.38
C THR A 139 9.05 5.16 -26.34
N LEU A 140 8.48 4.39 -25.44
CA LEU A 140 7.76 4.92 -24.29
C LEU A 140 8.80 5.40 -23.28
N ASP A 141 9.31 6.63 -23.50
CA ASP A 141 10.13 7.31 -22.50
C ASP A 141 9.23 7.79 -21.35
N LEU A 142 9.04 6.91 -20.34
CA LEU A 142 8.24 7.16 -19.15
C LEU A 142 9.10 7.27 -17.89
N TYR A 143 10.41 7.06 -18.00
CA TYR A 143 11.33 7.16 -16.89
C TYR A 143 11.40 8.61 -16.37
N GLY A 144 11.26 8.79 -15.05
CA GLY A 144 11.21 10.11 -14.43
C GLY A 144 9.92 10.91 -14.70
N LYS A 145 8.92 10.32 -15.36
CA LYS A 145 7.64 10.99 -15.63
C LYS A 145 6.53 10.50 -14.70
N PRO A 146 5.55 11.38 -14.36
CA PRO A 146 4.43 11.04 -13.49
C PRO A 146 3.70 9.76 -13.90
N LEU A 147 3.45 9.60 -15.20
CA LEU A 147 2.75 8.45 -15.74
C LEU A 147 3.53 7.14 -15.51
N GLY A 148 4.84 7.15 -15.69
CA GLY A 148 5.69 5.99 -15.43
C GLY A 148 5.68 5.56 -13.97
N VAL A 149 5.72 6.52 -13.05
CA VAL A 149 5.64 6.25 -11.61
C VAL A 149 4.29 5.65 -11.23
N ILE A 150 3.18 6.21 -11.74
CA ILE A 150 1.83 5.70 -11.50
C ILE A 150 1.69 4.27 -12.03
N ILE A 151 2.12 4.00 -13.27
CA ILE A 151 2.10 2.63 -13.83
C ILE A 151 2.95 1.68 -12.99
N GLY A 152 4.13 2.13 -12.55
CA GLY A 152 4.98 1.37 -11.64
C GLY A 152 4.27 1.05 -10.33
N MET A 153 3.65 2.04 -9.68
CA MET A 153 2.87 1.84 -8.45
C MET A 153 1.72 0.84 -8.67
N VAL A 154 0.94 1.01 -9.76
CA VAL A 154 -0.14 0.08 -10.10
C VAL A 154 0.39 -1.34 -10.27
N SER A 155 1.46 -1.54 -11.05
CA SER A 155 2.03 -2.87 -11.29
C SER A 155 2.53 -3.56 -10.01
N MET A 156 3.02 -2.77 -9.04
CA MET A 156 3.54 -3.29 -7.78
C MET A 156 2.43 -3.62 -6.77
N TYR A 157 1.40 -2.79 -6.71
CA TYR A 157 0.36 -2.88 -5.67
C TYR A 157 -0.95 -3.53 -6.14
N LEU A 158 -1.10 -3.82 -7.44
CA LEU A 158 -2.29 -4.47 -7.98
C LEU A 158 -2.69 -5.77 -7.25
N PRO A 159 -1.78 -6.70 -6.91
CA PRO A 159 -2.15 -7.90 -6.15
C PRO A 159 -2.73 -7.59 -4.77
N PHE A 160 -2.25 -6.53 -4.11
CA PHE A 160 -2.75 -6.11 -2.79
C PHE A 160 -4.19 -5.56 -2.86
N MET A 161 -4.63 -5.11 -4.03
CA MET A 161 -6.02 -4.72 -4.27
C MET A 161 -6.88 -5.93 -4.65
N ILE A 162 -6.37 -6.85 -5.48
CA ILE A 162 -7.12 -8.02 -5.95
C ILE A 162 -7.48 -8.95 -4.79
N LEU A 163 -6.53 -9.27 -3.90
CA LEU A 163 -6.71 -10.27 -2.86
C LEU A 163 -7.86 -9.96 -1.88
N PRO A 164 -7.96 -8.77 -1.26
CA PRO A 164 -9.06 -8.49 -0.34
C PRO A 164 -10.40 -8.42 -1.05
N ILE A 165 -10.47 -7.90 -2.28
CA ILE A 165 -11.71 -7.90 -3.07
C ILE A 165 -12.14 -9.33 -3.38
N TYR A 166 -11.21 -10.16 -3.85
CA TYR A 166 -11.45 -11.58 -4.11
C TYR A 166 -11.96 -12.31 -2.87
N THR A 167 -11.29 -12.12 -1.72
CA THR A 167 -11.65 -12.81 -0.45
C THR A 167 -13.07 -12.51 0.00
N VAL A 168 -13.55 -11.30 -0.23
CA VAL A 168 -14.94 -10.94 0.09
C VAL A 168 -15.90 -11.50 -0.95
N LEU A 169 -15.56 -11.40 -2.25
CA LEU A 169 -16.42 -11.90 -3.32
C LEU A 169 -16.59 -13.42 -3.29
N GLU A 170 -15.55 -14.17 -2.91
CA GLU A 170 -15.58 -15.64 -2.80
C GLU A 170 -16.51 -16.11 -1.68
N LYS A 171 -16.65 -15.31 -0.62
CA LYS A 171 -17.51 -15.64 0.54
C LYS A 171 -18.98 -15.29 0.35
N ILE A 172 -19.38 -14.68 -0.76
CA ILE A 172 -20.78 -14.37 -1.03
C ILE A 172 -21.53 -15.67 -1.28
N ASP A 173 -22.55 -15.93 -0.46
CA ASP A 173 -23.40 -17.12 -0.58
C ASP A 173 -24.14 -17.11 -1.92
N HIS A 174 -24.15 -18.25 -2.60
CA HIS A 174 -24.87 -18.42 -3.86
C HIS A 174 -26.38 -18.22 -3.71
N SER A 175 -26.94 -18.50 -2.54
CA SER A 175 -28.37 -18.29 -2.25
C SER A 175 -28.80 -16.82 -2.43
N LEU A 176 -27.90 -15.84 -2.27
CA LEU A 176 -28.18 -14.42 -2.52
C LEU A 176 -28.38 -14.14 -4.02
N TYR A 177 -27.70 -14.89 -4.88
CA TYR A 177 -27.86 -14.77 -6.33
C TYR A 177 -29.15 -15.45 -6.77
N ASP A 178 -29.44 -16.65 -6.24
CA ASP A 178 -30.68 -17.40 -6.51
C ASP A 178 -31.90 -16.57 -6.09
N ALA A 179 -31.88 -15.98 -4.90
CA ALA A 179 -32.93 -15.08 -4.42
C ALA A 179 -33.05 -13.80 -5.30
N SER A 180 -31.97 -13.28 -5.83
CA SER A 180 -32.00 -12.16 -6.77
C SER A 180 -32.67 -12.53 -8.09
N ASP A 181 -32.38 -13.72 -8.61
CA ASP A 181 -32.96 -14.25 -9.84
C ASP A 181 -34.46 -14.56 -9.66
N ASP A 182 -34.84 -15.11 -8.51
CA ASP A 182 -36.26 -15.35 -8.14
C ASP A 182 -37.09 -14.06 -8.08
N LEU A 183 -36.44 -12.95 -7.69
CA LEU A 183 -37.05 -11.60 -7.68
C LEU A 183 -37.03 -10.93 -9.08
N GLY A 184 -36.59 -11.64 -10.13
CA GLY A 184 -36.56 -11.14 -11.51
C GLY A 184 -35.45 -10.09 -11.78
N ALA A 185 -34.42 -10.02 -10.97
CA ALA A 185 -33.33 -9.11 -11.20
C ALA A 185 -32.44 -9.61 -12.36
N ASN A 186 -32.06 -8.71 -13.24
CA ASN A 186 -31.04 -9.03 -14.25
C ASN A 186 -29.63 -8.99 -13.66
N THR A 187 -28.64 -9.56 -14.37
CA THR A 187 -27.23 -9.64 -13.93
C THR A 187 -26.63 -8.28 -13.51
N PHE A 188 -27.01 -7.19 -14.20
CA PHE A 188 -26.55 -5.84 -13.87
C PHE A 188 -27.18 -5.34 -12.55
N GLN A 189 -28.48 -5.63 -12.34
CA GLN A 189 -29.15 -5.28 -11.09
C GLN A 189 -28.61 -6.08 -9.91
N THR A 190 -28.38 -7.38 -10.08
CA THR A 190 -27.75 -8.25 -9.09
C THR A 190 -26.35 -7.75 -8.73
N PHE A 191 -25.56 -7.35 -9.75
CA PHE A 191 -24.25 -6.77 -9.51
C PHE A 191 -24.32 -5.53 -8.62
N TRP A 192 -25.11 -4.52 -8.99
CA TRP A 192 -25.17 -3.25 -8.26
C TRP A 192 -25.88 -3.31 -6.92
N LYS A 193 -26.89 -4.19 -6.77
CA LYS A 193 -27.72 -4.27 -5.56
C LYS A 193 -27.22 -5.32 -4.55
N VAL A 194 -26.54 -6.35 -4.99
CA VAL A 194 -26.07 -7.46 -4.14
C VAL A 194 -24.54 -7.49 -4.09
N THR A 195 -23.88 -7.72 -5.24
CA THR A 195 -22.45 -8.01 -5.27
C THR A 195 -21.60 -6.80 -4.87
N PHE A 196 -21.84 -5.65 -5.48
CA PHE A 196 -21.04 -4.45 -5.26
C PHE A 196 -21.13 -3.94 -3.81
N PRO A 197 -22.32 -3.81 -3.18
CA PRO A 197 -22.41 -3.36 -1.79
C PRO A 197 -21.69 -4.29 -0.80
N ILE A 198 -21.79 -5.61 -0.99
CA ILE A 198 -21.10 -6.58 -0.15
C ILE A 198 -19.59 -6.48 -0.34
N SER A 199 -19.12 -6.28 -1.59
CA SER A 199 -17.69 -6.18 -1.92
C SER A 199 -17.02 -4.89 -1.46
N LEU A 200 -17.77 -3.86 -1.04
CA LEU A 200 -17.21 -2.60 -0.54
C LEU A 200 -16.23 -2.82 0.62
N LYS A 201 -16.45 -3.79 1.49
CA LYS A 201 -15.53 -4.14 2.57
C LYS A 201 -14.14 -4.53 2.01
N GLY A 202 -14.12 -5.36 0.97
CA GLY A 202 -12.88 -5.75 0.29
C GLY A 202 -12.21 -4.58 -0.43
N ILE A 203 -12.99 -3.70 -1.06
CA ILE A 203 -12.47 -2.50 -1.73
C ILE A 203 -11.82 -1.56 -0.71
N ILE A 204 -12.48 -1.28 0.42
CA ILE A 204 -11.93 -0.41 1.48
C ILE A 204 -10.61 -0.98 2.01
N THR A 205 -10.56 -2.28 2.29
CA THR A 205 -9.33 -2.95 2.71
C THR A 205 -8.23 -2.82 1.66
N GLY A 206 -8.55 -3.06 0.38
CA GLY A 206 -7.63 -2.88 -0.74
C GLY A 206 -7.12 -1.45 -0.88
N ILE A 207 -7.99 -0.44 -0.71
CA ILE A 207 -7.60 0.97 -0.72
C ILE A 207 -6.53 1.24 0.34
N ILE A 208 -6.71 0.77 1.56
CA ILE A 208 -5.74 0.99 2.63
C ILE A 208 -4.40 0.32 2.32
N LEU A 209 -4.43 -0.93 1.83
CA LEU A 209 -3.23 -1.70 1.50
C LEU A 209 -2.47 -1.15 0.30
N VAL A 210 -3.10 -0.38 -0.58
CA VAL A 210 -2.48 0.23 -1.76
C VAL A 210 -2.14 1.68 -1.51
N PHE A 211 -3.09 2.49 -1.05
CA PHE A 211 -2.93 3.93 -0.93
C PHE A 211 -1.82 4.33 0.05
N LEU A 212 -1.78 3.72 1.25
CA LEU A 212 -0.80 4.10 2.27
C LEU A 212 0.65 3.86 1.82
N PRO A 213 1.04 2.66 1.33
CA PRO A 213 2.41 2.46 0.87
C PRO A 213 2.72 3.24 -0.42
N CYS A 214 1.75 3.53 -1.29
CA CYS A 214 1.94 4.42 -2.43
C CYS A 214 2.26 5.85 -1.98
N ALA A 215 1.56 6.36 -0.97
CA ALA A 215 1.71 7.74 -0.50
C ALA A 215 3.02 7.97 0.27
N THR A 216 3.56 6.95 0.91
CA THR A 216 4.71 7.07 1.82
C THR A 216 5.97 6.36 1.35
N GLY A 217 5.84 5.41 0.43
CA GLY A 217 6.96 4.63 -0.09
C GLY A 217 7.88 5.46 -0.99
N PHE A 218 9.20 5.30 -0.84
CA PHE A 218 10.18 5.96 -1.70
C PHE A 218 10.75 5.05 -2.79
N GLY A 219 10.85 3.75 -2.52
CA GLY A 219 11.63 2.83 -3.35
C GLY A 219 11.14 2.68 -4.79
N ILE A 220 9.83 2.78 -5.02
CA ILE A 220 9.26 2.70 -6.37
C ILE A 220 9.50 4.02 -7.11
N ALA A 221 9.23 5.15 -6.45
CA ALA A 221 9.39 6.47 -7.04
C ALA A 221 10.86 6.73 -7.40
N GLU A 222 11.77 6.52 -6.46
CA GLU A 222 13.22 6.67 -6.68
C GLU A 222 13.72 5.73 -7.79
N GLY A 223 13.30 4.47 -7.77
CA GLY A 223 13.68 3.49 -8.77
C GLY A 223 13.18 3.80 -10.18
N LEU A 224 12.11 4.58 -10.31
CA LEU A 224 11.56 5.07 -11.57
C LEU A 224 12.01 6.50 -11.93
N GLY A 225 12.98 7.05 -11.19
CA GLY A 225 13.59 8.35 -11.48
C GLY A 225 12.82 9.55 -10.95
N GLU A 226 11.82 9.35 -10.08
CA GLU A 226 11.04 10.44 -9.46
C GLU A 226 11.58 10.78 -8.08
N SER A 227 11.96 12.04 -7.87
CA SER A 227 12.53 12.52 -6.61
C SER A 227 11.65 13.52 -5.86
N GLY A 228 10.51 13.90 -6.44
CA GLY A 228 9.61 14.94 -5.92
C GLY A 228 8.61 14.44 -4.87
N LEU A 229 8.49 13.13 -4.66
CA LEU A 229 7.54 12.58 -3.70
C LEU A 229 8.06 12.68 -2.27
N ILE A 230 7.13 12.72 -1.30
CA ILE A 230 7.49 12.92 0.11
C ILE A 230 8.36 11.79 0.67
N GLY A 231 8.14 10.55 0.25
CA GLY A 231 8.97 9.42 0.66
C GLY A 231 10.41 9.55 0.18
N THR A 232 10.63 9.96 -1.08
CA THR A 232 11.97 10.23 -1.63
C THR A 232 12.61 11.45 -0.97
N PHE A 233 11.83 12.47 -0.66
CA PHE A 233 12.30 13.64 0.09
C PHE A 233 12.82 13.25 1.48
N ILE A 234 12.08 12.43 2.23
CA ILE A 234 12.51 11.92 3.54
C ILE A 234 13.80 11.10 3.41
N GLN A 235 13.84 10.19 2.45
CA GLN A 235 15.02 9.36 2.22
C GLN A 235 16.27 10.18 1.93
N GLN A 236 16.14 11.27 1.16
CA GLN A 236 17.24 12.21 0.90
C GLN A 236 17.74 12.91 2.18
N GLN A 237 16.84 13.25 3.14
CA GLN A 237 17.27 13.87 4.39
C GLN A 237 18.11 12.91 5.24
N PHE A 238 17.79 11.61 5.23
CA PHE A 238 18.56 10.59 5.96
C PHE A 238 19.82 10.15 5.20
N GLY A 239 19.78 10.13 3.87
CA GLY A 239 20.88 9.64 3.03
C GLY A 239 21.86 10.73 2.65
N ASN A 240 21.45 11.64 1.78
CA ASN A 240 22.36 12.58 1.09
C ASN A 240 22.58 13.87 1.87
N ASN A 241 21.54 14.42 2.49
CA ASN A 241 21.61 15.73 3.13
C ASN A 241 22.10 15.68 4.59
N LEU A 242 22.07 14.49 5.22
CA LEU A 242 22.42 14.27 6.63
C LEU A 242 21.67 15.20 7.62
N THR A 243 20.47 15.64 7.22
CA THR A 243 19.59 16.49 8.02
C THR A 243 18.54 15.65 8.74
N TYR A 244 19.02 14.76 9.61
CA TYR A 244 18.18 13.76 10.29
C TYR A 244 17.01 14.36 11.05
N GLY A 245 17.18 15.53 11.67
CA GLY A 245 16.09 16.21 12.42
C GLY A 245 14.90 16.56 11.52
N VAL A 246 15.19 17.06 10.31
CA VAL A 246 14.15 17.39 9.31
C VAL A 246 13.47 16.11 8.83
N GLY A 247 14.25 15.08 8.48
CA GLY A 247 13.71 13.78 8.04
C GLY A 247 12.83 13.15 9.12
N ALA A 248 13.29 13.16 10.37
CA ALA A 248 12.54 12.63 11.51
C ALA A 248 11.22 13.38 11.76
N LEU A 249 11.25 14.73 11.67
CA LEU A 249 10.05 15.55 11.86
C LEU A 249 8.99 15.25 10.80
N ILE A 250 9.38 15.20 9.52
CA ILE A 250 8.44 14.90 8.43
C ILE A 250 7.90 13.49 8.56
N SER A 251 8.75 12.52 8.94
CA SER A 251 8.32 11.14 9.20
C SER A 251 7.29 11.05 10.32
N LEU A 252 7.45 11.82 11.41
CA LEU A 252 6.47 11.91 12.50
C LEU A 252 5.14 12.51 12.04
N VAL A 253 5.18 13.58 11.24
CA VAL A 253 3.95 14.19 10.69
C VAL A 253 3.19 13.17 9.84
N ILE A 254 3.89 12.45 8.97
CA ILE A 254 3.28 11.40 8.13
C ILE A 254 2.73 10.27 9.01
N LEU A 255 3.47 9.84 10.04
CA LEU A 255 3.01 8.81 10.97
C LEU A 255 1.70 9.22 11.65
N ILE A 256 1.58 10.48 12.07
CA ILE A 256 0.35 11.03 12.67
C ILE A 256 -0.80 11.02 11.65
N ILE A 257 -0.54 11.47 10.41
CA ILE A 257 -1.56 11.49 9.34
C ILE A 257 -2.06 10.07 9.04
N ILE A 258 -1.14 9.10 8.90
CA ILE A 258 -1.49 7.70 8.65
C ILE A 258 -2.31 7.13 9.82
N THR A 259 -1.85 7.32 11.06
CA THR A 259 -2.54 6.82 12.25
C THR A 259 -3.93 7.43 12.38
N ALA A 260 -4.08 8.72 12.12
CA ALA A 260 -5.38 9.40 12.11
C ALA A 260 -6.28 8.84 11.00
N SER A 261 -5.76 8.61 9.81
CA SER A 261 -6.50 8.03 8.68
C SER A 261 -7.01 6.62 9.00
N LEU A 262 -6.15 5.77 9.56
CA LEU A 262 -6.52 4.41 9.99
C LEU A 262 -7.58 4.44 11.10
N PHE A 263 -7.47 5.39 12.05
CA PHE A 263 -8.46 5.54 13.11
C PHE A 263 -9.83 5.98 12.59
N ILE A 264 -9.85 6.88 11.59
CA ILE A 264 -11.09 7.32 10.94
C ILE A 264 -11.74 6.15 10.21
N VAL A 265 -10.96 5.40 9.41
CA VAL A 265 -11.46 4.22 8.69
C VAL A 265 -11.97 3.16 9.66
N GLY A 266 -11.24 2.86 10.74
CA GLY A 266 -11.68 1.91 11.77
C GLY A 266 -12.95 2.34 12.52
N LYS A 267 -13.26 3.64 12.61
CA LYS A 267 -14.55 4.12 13.14
C LYS A 267 -15.71 3.97 12.16
N VAL A 268 -15.45 4.11 10.87
CA VAL A 268 -16.47 3.94 9.82
C VAL A 268 -16.81 2.46 9.66
N ASP A 269 -15.84 1.59 9.85
CA ASP A 269 -15.99 0.12 9.81
C ASP A 269 -16.45 -0.41 11.19
N LYS A 270 -17.66 -0.02 11.62
CA LYS A 270 -18.24 -0.38 12.93
C LYS A 270 -18.49 -1.89 13.12
N GLU A 271 -18.43 -2.68 12.10
CA GLU A 271 -18.62 -4.14 12.14
C GLU A 271 -17.31 -4.95 12.24
N GLY A 272 -16.17 -4.27 12.42
CA GLY A 272 -14.97 -4.81 13.08
C GLY A 272 -14.31 -6.07 12.50
N GLU A 273 -14.66 -6.51 11.31
CA GLU A 273 -14.08 -7.76 10.77
C GLU A 273 -12.87 -7.56 9.83
N THR A 274 -12.51 -6.33 9.44
CA THR A 274 -11.65 -6.19 8.27
C THR A 274 -10.19 -5.92 8.51
N LEU A 275 -9.71 -5.32 9.57
CA LEU A 275 -8.24 -5.08 9.68
C LEU A 275 -7.66 -5.12 11.08
N LEU A 276 -8.34 -4.58 12.08
CA LEU A 276 -7.77 -4.57 13.43
C LEU A 276 -7.95 -5.91 14.15
N LEU A 277 -9.02 -6.66 13.83
CA LEU A 277 -9.27 -7.97 14.41
C LEU A 277 -8.53 -9.10 13.71
N SER A 278 -8.26 -9.01 12.39
CA SER A 278 -7.45 -10.03 11.69
C SER A 278 -5.99 -10.04 12.15
N LEU A 279 -5.46 -8.91 12.59
CA LEU A 279 -4.13 -8.82 13.20
C LEU A 279 -4.12 -9.28 14.68
N ILE A 280 -5.27 -9.23 15.36
CA ILE A 280 -5.40 -9.61 16.78
C ILE A 280 -5.96 -11.04 16.93
N HIS A 281 -6.77 -11.53 15.99
CA HIS A 281 -7.44 -12.83 16.05
C HIS A 281 -6.76 -13.97 15.26
N ILE A 282 -5.45 -13.95 15.09
CA ILE A 282 -4.71 -15.14 14.62
C ILE A 282 -4.75 -16.29 15.66
N SER A 283 -5.48 -16.16 16.78
CA SER A 283 -5.44 -17.13 17.87
C SER A 283 -6.79 -17.55 18.45
N GLU A 284 -7.88 -17.61 17.70
CA GLU A 284 -9.01 -18.44 18.14
C GLU A 284 -9.00 -19.78 17.41
N PRO A 285 -8.65 -20.88 18.10
CA PRO A 285 -8.89 -22.21 17.56
C PRO A 285 -10.40 -22.42 17.50
N THR A 286 -10.89 -22.74 16.31
CA THR A 286 -12.22 -23.28 16.06
C THR A 286 -12.65 -24.19 17.21
N ARG A 287 -13.70 -23.87 17.90
CA ARG A 287 -14.42 -24.81 18.76
C ARG A 287 -14.88 -25.96 17.88
N LEU A 288 -14.24 -27.09 18.01
CA LEU A 288 -14.82 -28.37 17.70
C LEU A 288 -15.86 -28.64 18.80
N ASP A 289 -17.11 -28.33 18.51
CA ASP A 289 -18.22 -28.88 19.30
C ASP A 289 -18.38 -30.35 18.89
N VAL A 290 -18.03 -31.21 19.83
CA VAL A 290 -18.39 -32.64 19.83
C VAL A 290 -19.73 -32.76 20.52
#